data_009f4c9c7b34f3f757a04c1aebc89a23
#
_entry.id   009f4c9c7b34f3f757a04c1aebc89a23
#
_cell.length_a   1.000
_cell.length_b   1.000
_cell.length_c   1.000
_cell.angle_alpha   90.00
_cell.angle_beta   90.00
_cell.angle_gamma   90.00
#
_symmetry.space_group_name_H-M   'P 1'
#
loop_
_entity.id
_entity.type
_entity.pdbx_description
1 polymer ?
#
loop_
_entity_poly.entity_id
_entity_poly.type
_entity_poly.pdbx_seq_one_letter_code
_entity_poly.pdbx_strand_id
1 'polypeptide(L)'
;SLKAQIFGCWSIPLGLPYNENLLVRIKLSLKPDGTVINSEILDHARMNKPGQGFYKVLAESALRAIRLCQPLRVPSTGYERWKDLQLNFDAREMLKG
;
A
#
# COMPACT_ATOMS: atom_id res chain seq x y z
N SER A 1 -4.68 11.01 8.85
CA SER A 1 -3.96 11.15 7.57
C SER A 1 -4.47 10.14 6.55
N LEU A 2 -4.20 10.39 5.29
CA LEU A 2 -4.58 9.46 4.22
C LEU A 2 -3.87 8.13 4.38
N LYS A 3 -2.60 8.16 4.74
CA LYS A 3 -1.82 6.93 4.96
C LYS A 3 -2.40 6.10 6.10
N ALA A 4 -2.77 6.72 7.19
CA ALA A 4 -3.33 6.01 8.34
C ALA A 4 -4.66 5.33 7.99
N GLN A 5 -5.49 5.95 7.16
CA GLN A 5 -6.73 5.33 6.71
C GLN A 5 -6.43 4.02 5.97
N ILE A 6 -5.49 4.06 5.04
CA ILE A 6 -5.16 2.89 4.22
C ILE A 6 -4.55 1.78 5.07
N PHE A 7 -3.63 2.12 5.96
CA PHE A 7 -3.00 1.13 6.84
C PHE A 7 -4.02 0.47 7.78
N GLY A 8 -5.08 1.21 8.16
CA GLY A 8 -6.18 0.64 8.93
C GLY A 8 -6.97 -0.43 8.20
N CYS A 9 -6.91 -0.46 6.87
CA CYS A 9 -7.58 -1.45 6.04
C CYS A 9 -6.67 -2.62 5.66
N TRP A 10 -5.41 -2.59 6.07
CA TRP A 10 -4.43 -3.58 5.64
C TRP A 10 -4.47 -4.80 6.54
N SER A 11 -4.73 -5.96 5.92
CA SER A 11 -4.63 -7.26 6.57
C SER A 11 -3.30 -7.88 6.16
N ILE A 12 -2.34 -7.87 7.07
CA ILE A 12 -1.00 -8.39 6.80
C ILE A 12 -1.06 -9.93 6.74
N PRO A 13 -0.53 -10.55 5.67
CA PRO A 13 -0.54 -12.01 5.56
C PRO A 13 0.22 -12.66 6.70
N LEU A 14 -0.24 -13.84 7.12
CA LEU A 14 0.45 -14.65 8.12
C LEU A 14 1.58 -15.44 7.46
N GLY A 15 2.57 -15.81 8.27
CA GLY A 15 3.64 -16.70 7.82
C GLY A 15 4.69 -16.04 6.94
N LEU A 16 4.83 -14.73 7.01
CA LEU A 16 5.86 -14.03 6.24
C LEU A 16 7.27 -14.32 6.78
N PRO A 17 8.29 -14.37 5.90
CA PRO A 17 9.67 -14.56 6.36
C PRO A 17 10.24 -13.25 6.91
N TYR A 18 10.26 -13.11 8.23
CA TYR A 18 10.63 -11.85 8.88
C TYR A 18 12.11 -11.49 8.81
N ASN A 19 12.94 -12.38 8.27
CA ASN A 19 14.33 -12.09 7.97
C ASN A 19 14.53 -11.48 6.58
N GLU A 20 13.46 -11.29 5.83
CA GLU A 20 13.49 -10.70 4.49
C GLU A 20 13.02 -9.25 4.51
N ASN A 21 13.22 -8.56 3.39
CA ASN A 21 12.67 -7.22 3.19
C ASN A 21 11.17 -7.33 2.93
N LEU A 22 10.36 -6.81 3.85
CA LEU A 22 8.90 -6.86 3.79
C LEU A 22 8.29 -5.50 3.48
N LEU A 23 9.02 -4.65 2.77
CA LEU A 23 8.55 -3.33 2.35
C LEU A 23 7.94 -3.42 0.95
N VAL A 24 6.70 -2.92 0.82
CA VAL A 24 6.03 -2.75 -0.48
C VAL A 24 5.83 -1.27 -0.68
N ARG A 25 6.38 -0.73 -1.77
CA ARG A 25 6.23 0.68 -2.13
C ARG A 25 5.19 0.79 -3.23
N ILE A 26 4.17 1.61 -3.01
CA ILE A 26 3.08 1.78 -3.97
C ILE A 26 2.89 3.25 -4.28
N LYS A 27 2.85 3.58 -5.56
CA LYS A 27 2.51 4.91 -6.03
C LYS A 27 1.00 4.96 -6.28
N LEU A 28 0.34 5.99 -5.77
CA LEU A 28 -1.11 6.10 -5.72
C LEU A 28 -1.55 7.44 -6.28
N SER A 29 -2.56 7.43 -7.14
CA SER A 29 -3.17 8.67 -7.65
C SER A 29 -4.65 8.70 -7.27
N LEU A 30 -5.12 9.86 -6.80
CA LEU A 30 -6.47 10.03 -6.28
C LEU A 30 -7.25 11.08 -7.06
N LYS A 31 -8.57 10.87 -7.15
CA LYS A 31 -9.51 11.91 -7.59
C LYS A 31 -9.80 12.85 -6.43
N PRO A 32 -10.37 14.05 -6.72
CA PRO A 32 -10.73 14.98 -5.65
C PRO A 32 -11.72 14.42 -4.62
N ASP A 33 -12.51 13.41 -4.99
CA ASP A 33 -13.48 12.80 -4.06
C ASP A 33 -12.88 11.66 -3.22
N GLY A 34 -11.58 11.39 -3.36
CA GLY A 34 -10.92 10.34 -2.60
C GLY A 34 -10.93 8.97 -3.26
N THR A 35 -11.50 8.85 -4.46
CA THR A 35 -11.48 7.60 -5.21
C THR A 35 -10.11 7.38 -5.84
N VAL A 36 -9.63 6.15 -5.82
CA VAL A 36 -8.32 5.80 -6.40
C VAL A 36 -8.43 5.69 -7.91
N ILE A 37 -7.61 6.48 -8.62
CA ILE A 37 -7.51 6.41 -10.08
C ILE A 37 -6.60 5.26 -10.48
N ASN A 38 -5.45 5.17 -9.81
CA ASN A 38 -4.39 4.22 -10.17
C ASN A 38 -3.54 3.89 -8.95
N SER A 39 -3.07 2.66 -8.89
CA SER A 39 -2.11 2.21 -7.88
C SER A 39 -1.07 1.33 -8.57
N GLU A 40 0.20 1.59 -8.29
CA GLU A 40 1.31 0.92 -8.95
C GLU A 40 2.33 0.46 -7.93
N ILE A 41 2.68 -0.82 -7.96
CA ILE A 41 3.76 -1.37 -7.17
C ILE A 41 5.07 -0.97 -7.83
N LEU A 42 5.91 -0.20 -7.13
CA LEU A 42 7.15 0.31 -7.71
C LEU A 42 8.17 -0.80 -7.98
N ASP A 43 8.21 -1.81 -7.12
CA ASP A 43 9.14 -2.94 -7.26
C ASP A 43 8.47 -4.14 -7.92
N HIS A 44 7.65 -3.90 -8.95
CA HIS A 44 6.84 -4.94 -9.57
C HIS A 44 7.68 -6.08 -10.18
N ALA A 45 8.90 -5.82 -10.62
CA ALA A 45 9.78 -6.87 -11.14
C ALA A 45 10.10 -7.93 -10.07
N ARG A 46 10.10 -7.54 -8.79
CA ARG A 46 10.38 -8.46 -7.68
C ARG A 46 9.29 -9.53 -7.53
N MET A 47 8.08 -9.24 -7.98
CA MET A 47 6.95 -10.16 -7.80
C MET A 47 7.13 -11.50 -8.51
N ASN A 48 7.97 -11.53 -9.55
CA ASN A 48 8.17 -12.72 -10.36
C ASN A 48 9.57 -13.32 -10.20
N LYS A 49 10.36 -12.83 -9.25
CA LYS A 49 11.69 -13.37 -9.00
C LYS A 49 11.61 -14.69 -8.25
N PRO A 50 12.48 -15.66 -8.58
CA PRO A 50 12.56 -16.92 -7.82
C PRO A 50 12.82 -16.65 -6.34
N GLY A 51 12.14 -17.38 -5.46
CA GLY A 51 12.28 -17.22 -4.01
C GLY A 51 11.55 -16.02 -3.42
N GLN A 52 10.87 -15.21 -4.22
CA GLN A 52 10.17 -14.00 -3.77
C GLN A 52 8.65 -14.14 -3.79
N GLY A 53 8.14 -15.37 -3.70
CA GLY A 53 6.68 -15.61 -3.70
C GLY A 53 5.97 -14.90 -2.55
N PHE A 54 6.63 -14.78 -1.39
CA PHE A 54 6.08 -14.05 -0.25
C PHE A 54 5.84 -12.57 -0.60
N TYR A 55 6.70 -11.98 -1.42
CA TYR A 55 6.59 -10.59 -1.80
C TYR A 55 5.31 -10.35 -2.63
N LYS A 56 4.99 -11.27 -3.54
CA LYS A 56 3.77 -11.18 -4.33
C LYS A 56 2.53 -11.19 -3.44
N VAL A 57 2.49 -12.10 -2.48
CA VAL A 57 1.38 -12.20 -1.52
C VAL A 57 1.26 -10.91 -0.70
N LEU A 58 2.39 -10.38 -0.24
CA LEU A 58 2.44 -9.16 0.54
C LEU A 58 1.97 -7.96 -0.28
N ALA A 59 2.46 -7.83 -1.52
CA ALA A 59 2.10 -6.73 -2.40
C ALA A 59 0.61 -6.76 -2.75
N GLU A 60 0.06 -7.94 -3.03
CA GLU A 60 -1.36 -8.08 -3.31
C GLU A 60 -2.21 -7.71 -2.10
N SER A 61 -1.76 -8.01 -0.88
CA SER A 61 -2.47 -7.61 0.34
C SER A 61 -2.52 -6.09 0.49
N ALA A 62 -1.43 -5.41 0.13
CA ALA A 62 -1.36 -3.95 0.20
C ALA A 62 -2.30 -3.31 -0.84
N LEU A 63 -2.33 -3.84 -2.06
CA LEU A 63 -3.27 -3.37 -3.09
C LEU A 63 -4.72 -3.57 -2.66
N ARG A 64 -5.01 -4.68 -1.98
CA ARG A 64 -6.34 -4.94 -1.45
C ARG A 64 -6.73 -3.90 -0.40
N ALA A 65 -5.78 -3.52 0.47
CA ALA A 65 -6.03 -2.50 1.48
C ALA A 65 -6.45 -1.18 0.84
N ILE A 66 -5.77 -0.78 -0.23
CA ILE A 66 -6.10 0.45 -0.97
C ILE A 66 -7.51 0.35 -1.53
N ARG A 67 -7.84 -0.77 -2.18
CA ARG A 67 -9.16 -0.99 -2.78
C ARG A 67 -10.29 -0.95 -1.75
N LEU A 68 -10.06 -1.58 -0.59
CA LEU A 68 -11.09 -1.68 0.45
C LEU A 68 -11.33 -0.36 1.17
N CYS A 69 -10.31 0.51 1.22
CA CYS A 69 -10.41 1.77 1.94
C CYS A 69 -11.01 2.92 1.14
N GLN A 70 -11.18 2.75 -0.17
CA GLN A 70 -11.73 3.85 -0.97
C GLN A 70 -13.26 3.92 -0.87
N PRO A 71 -13.85 5.11 -1.03
CA PRO A 71 -13.14 6.37 -1.21
C PRO A 71 -12.49 6.83 0.10
N LEU A 72 -11.30 7.43 -0.01
CA LEU A 72 -10.61 7.96 1.16
C LEU A 72 -11.27 9.26 1.60
N ARG A 73 -11.21 9.55 2.90
CA ARG A 73 -11.63 10.84 3.42
C ARG A 73 -10.51 11.83 3.14
N VAL A 74 -10.76 12.78 2.24
CA VAL A 74 -9.74 13.69 1.73
C VAL A 74 -10.02 15.12 2.20
N PRO A 75 -8.95 15.96 2.31
CA PRO A 75 -9.15 17.38 2.61
C PRO A 75 -9.94 18.06 1.50
N SER A 76 -10.69 19.11 1.86
CA SER A 76 -11.47 19.89 0.90
C SER A 76 -10.60 20.83 0.06
N THR A 77 -9.34 21.03 0.46
CA THR A 77 -8.39 21.91 -0.22
C THR A 77 -7.07 21.20 -0.42
N GLY A 78 -6.18 21.79 -1.24
CA GLY A 78 -4.83 21.32 -1.40
C GLY A 78 -4.70 20.06 -2.25
N TYR A 79 -5.64 19.80 -3.15
CA TYR A 79 -5.65 18.62 -4.00
C TYR A 79 -4.30 18.37 -4.68
N GLU A 80 -3.66 19.41 -5.19
CA GLU A 80 -2.36 19.29 -5.87
C GLU A 80 -1.28 18.70 -4.96
N ARG A 81 -1.41 18.84 -3.64
CA ARG A 81 -0.44 18.34 -2.69
C ARG A 81 -0.67 16.88 -2.31
N TRP A 82 -1.91 16.38 -2.43
CA TRP A 82 -2.21 15.01 -1.99
C TRP A 82 -2.74 14.09 -3.10
N LYS A 83 -2.90 14.59 -4.32
CA LYS A 83 -3.43 13.78 -5.43
C LYS A 83 -2.52 12.62 -5.83
N ASP A 84 -1.21 12.77 -5.64
CA ASP A 84 -0.23 11.72 -5.90
C ASP A 84 0.53 11.43 -4.62
N LEU A 85 0.53 10.17 -4.21
CA LEU A 85 1.14 9.73 -2.97
C LEU A 85 2.02 8.52 -3.23
N GLN A 86 3.09 8.40 -2.44
CA GLN A 86 3.83 7.15 -2.34
C GLN A 86 3.60 6.59 -0.95
N LEU A 87 3.13 5.34 -0.89
CA LEU A 87 2.89 4.63 0.36
C LEU A 87 3.93 3.54 0.52
N ASN A 88 4.50 3.46 1.71
CA ASN A 88 5.44 2.42 2.07
C ASN A 88 4.76 1.48 3.07
N PHE A 89 4.34 0.32 2.58
CA PHE A 89 3.72 -0.72 3.40
C PHE A 89 4.83 -1.60 3.94
N ASP A 90 5.24 -1.35 5.18
CA ASP A 90 6.30 -2.12 5.82
C ASP A 90 5.67 -3.04 6.87
N ALA A 91 5.59 -4.35 6.54
CA ALA A 91 4.94 -5.32 7.41
C ALA A 91 5.70 -5.48 8.73
N ARG A 92 7.02 -5.34 8.73
CA ARG A 92 7.81 -5.45 9.95
C ARG A 92 7.51 -4.31 10.91
N GLU A 93 7.41 -3.08 10.38
CA GLU A 93 7.09 -1.92 11.21
C GLU A 93 5.68 -1.99 11.77
N MET A 94 4.72 -2.42 10.94
CA MET A 94 3.32 -2.53 11.37
C MET A 94 3.14 -3.58 12.47
N LEU A 95 3.92 -4.65 12.45
CA LEU A 95 3.80 -5.73 13.43
C LEU A 95 4.59 -5.50 14.71
N LYS A 96 5.45 -4.49 14.74
CA LYS A 96 6.14 -4.09 15.98
C LYS A 96 5.18 -3.46 16.99
N GLY A 97 4.05 -3.01 16.51
CA GLY A 97 3.04 -2.41 17.35
C GLY A 97 3.30 -0.99 17.71
#